data_b72f8fc7d80578cfed285ce0f1b8e394
#
_entry.id   b72f8fc7d80578cfed285ce0f1b8e394
#
_cell.length_a   1.000
_cell.length_b   1.000
_cell.length_c   1.000
_cell.angle_alpha   90.00
_cell.angle_beta   90.00
_cell.angle_gamma   90.00
#
_symmetry.space_group_name_H-M   'P 1'
#
loop_
_entity.id
_entity.type
_entity.pdbx_description
1 polymer ?
#
loop_
_entity_poly.entity_id
_entity_poly.type
_entity_poly.pdbx_seq_one_letter_code
_entity_poly.pdbx_strand_id
1 'polypeptide(L)' 'MGLSWRDAQSVGEALYDLDGDTHPLSLRFTDLHARVMALPGFGGKPADSNEGILEAIQMAWYEEWQEDHDPSEDPYAR' A
#
# COMPACT_ATOMS: atom_id res chain seq x y z
N MET A 1 10.09 8.75 -13.84
CA MET A 1 9.02 9.50 -13.16
C MET A 1 8.86 8.98 -11.75
N GLY A 2 8.71 9.89 -10.80
CA GLY A 2 8.58 9.49 -9.39
C GLY A 2 7.14 9.18 -8.99
N LEU A 3 7.01 8.44 -7.92
CA LEU A 3 5.70 8.20 -7.30
C LEU A 3 5.36 9.38 -6.41
N SER A 4 4.07 9.63 -6.25
CA SER A 4 3.60 10.71 -5.37
C SER A 4 2.36 10.24 -4.60
N TRP A 5 1.93 11.05 -3.64
CA TRP A 5 0.75 10.73 -2.84
C TRP A 5 -0.52 10.59 -3.67
N ARG A 6 -0.57 11.19 -4.86
CA ARG A 6 -1.73 11.11 -5.74
C ARG A 6 -1.80 9.81 -6.52
N ASP A 7 -0.71 9.07 -6.58
CA ASP A 7 -0.63 7.82 -7.35
C ASP A 7 -0.86 6.61 -6.46
N ALA A 8 -1.98 6.58 -5.75
CA ALA A 8 -2.29 5.53 -4.79
C ALA A 8 -2.14 4.12 -5.38
N GLN A 9 -2.61 3.94 -6.61
CA GLN A 9 -2.51 2.64 -7.29
C GLN A 9 -1.05 2.24 -7.50
N SER A 10 -0.26 3.15 -8.06
CA SER A 10 1.15 2.88 -8.33
C SER A 10 1.95 2.69 -7.05
N VAL A 11 1.63 3.49 -6.02
CA VAL A 11 2.28 3.35 -4.71
C VAL A 11 1.93 2.00 -4.09
N GLY A 12 0.67 1.58 -4.17
CA GLY A 12 0.25 0.28 -3.67
C GLY A 12 0.98 -0.87 -4.36
N GLU A 13 1.10 -0.78 -5.68
CA GLU A 13 1.85 -1.78 -6.46
C GLU A 13 3.32 -1.83 -6.05
N ALA A 14 3.94 -0.66 -5.85
CA ALA A 14 5.34 -0.59 -5.44
C ALA A 14 5.54 -1.16 -4.04
N LEU A 15 4.62 -0.91 -3.14
CA LEU A 15 4.66 -1.49 -1.79
C LEU A 15 4.57 -3.01 -1.86
N TYR A 16 3.71 -3.52 -2.71
CA TYR A 16 3.58 -4.95 -2.88
C TYR A 16 4.87 -5.57 -3.46
N ASP A 17 5.49 -4.91 -4.42
CA ASP A 17 6.73 -5.40 -5.02
C ASP A 17 7.87 -5.47 -3.99
N LEU A 18 7.91 -4.51 -3.05
CA LEU A 18 8.94 -4.48 -2.02
C LEU A 18 8.66 -5.44 -0.87
N ASP A 19 7.39 -5.62 -0.52
CA ASP A 19 7.01 -6.36 0.68
C ASP A 19 5.67 -7.06 0.45
N GLY A 20 5.69 -8.06 -0.40
CA GLY A 20 4.50 -8.82 -0.73
C GLY A 20 4.04 -9.77 0.36
N ASP A 21 4.85 -9.98 1.39
CA ASP A 21 4.52 -10.89 2.48
C ASP A 21 3.74 -10.22 3.61
N THR A 22 3.79 -8.90 3.71
CA THR A 22 3.10 -8.17 4.76
C THR A 22 1.64 -7.95 4.38
N HIS A 23 0.74 -8.35 5.26
CA HIS A 23 -0.68 -8.08 5.07
C HIS A 23 -0.92 -6.57 5.21
N PRO A 24 -1.43 -5.90 4.16
CA PRO A 24 -1.54 -4.43 4.19
C PRO A 24 -2.40 -3.90 5.33
N LEU A 25 -3.43 -4.63 5.72
CA LEU A 25 -4.34 -4.18 6.79
C LEU A 25 -3.78 -4.40 8.18
N SER A 26 -2.61 -5.03 8.31
CA SER A 26 -1.97 -5.25 9.60
C SER A 26 -1.16 -4.04 10.06
N LEU A 27 -0.95 -3.06 9.17
CA LEU A 27 -0.13 -1.90 9.46
C LEU A 27 -0.96 -0.74 9.98
N ARG A 28 -0.36 0.02 10.91
CA ARG A 28 -0.92 1.30 11.31
C ARG A 28 -0.58 2.34 10.25
N PHE A 29 -1.33 3.45 10.21
CA PHE A 29 -1.07 4.50 9.24
C PHE A 29 0.32 5.12 9.41
N THR A 30 0.84 5.18 10.63
CA THR A 30 2.20 5.67 10.86
C THR A 30 3.24 4.76 10.22
N ASP A 31 3.05 3.45 10.32
CA ASP A 31 3.94 2.47 9.68
C ASP A 31 3.81 2.52 8.17
N LEU A 32 2.58 2.62 7.68
CA LEU A 32 2.32 2.73 6.25
C LEU A 32 2.97 3.97 5.66
N HIS A 33 2.83 5.11 6.35
CA HIS A 33 3.44 6.36 5.94
C HIS A 33 4.96 6.21 5.81
N ALA A 34 5.60 5.59 6.80
CA ALA A 34 7.04 5.37 6.79
C ALA A 34 7.46 4.48 5.61
N ARG A 35 6.69 3.44 5.33
CA ARG A 35 6.97 2.54 4.20
C ARG A 35 6.86 3.25 2.86
N VAL A 36 5.85 4.10 2.70
CA VAL A 36 5.66 4.87 1.48
C VAL A 36 6.84 5.83 1.28
N MET A 37 7.24 6.53 2.35
CA MET A 37 8.36 7.46 2.28
C MET A 37 9.69 6.75 1.94
N ALA A 38 9.80 5.49 2.26
CA ALA A 38 11.00 4.70 1.98
C ALA A 38 11.02 4.11 0.57
N LEU A 39 9.94 4.24 -0.20
CA LEU A 39 9.89 3.69 -1.55
C LEU A 39 10.90 4.38 -2.47
N PRO A 40 11.67 3.60 -3.25
CA PRO A 40 12.54 4.19 -4.27
C PRO A 40 11.74 5.02 -5.26
N GLY A 41 12.19 6.24 -5.52
CA GLY A 41 11.52 7.12 -6.47
C GLY A 41 10.30 7.85 -5.94
N PHE A 42 9.96 7.67 -4.66
CA PHE A 42 8.82 8.40 -4.10
C PHE A 42 9.20 9.87 -3.87
N GLY A 43 8.43 10.77 -4.48
CA GLY A 43 8.73 12.20 -4.45
C GLY A 43 7.80 13.05 -3.60
N GLY A 44 6.84 12.44 -2.91
CA GLY A 44 5.90 13.18 -2.08
C GLY A 44 6.53 13.66 -0.77
N LYS A 45 5.99 14.76 -0.22
CA LYS A 45 6.44 15.27 1.06
C LYS A 45 5.67 14.61 2.20
N PRO A 46 6.30 14.37 3.36
CA PRO A 46 5.60 13.72 4.48
C PRO A 46 4.33 14.45 4.90
N ALA A 47 4.34 15.78 4.86
CA ALA A 47 3.21 16.57 5.30
C ALA A 47 2.04 16.62 4.32
N ASP A 48 2.25 16.14 3.10
CA ASP A 48 1.21 16.18 2.05
C ASP A 48 0.25 15.00 2.11
N SER A 49 0.48 14.06 3.01
CA SER A 49 -0.41 12.92 3.18
C SER A 49 -1.51 13.24 4.19
N ASN A 50 -2.57 12.45 4.13
CA ASN A 50 -3.64 12.46 5.14
C ASN A 50 -4.23 11.07 5.22
N GLU A 51 -5.19 10.87 6.13
CA GLU A 51 -5.79 9.56 6.34
C GLU A 51 -6.46 9.01 5.08
N GLY A 52 -7.14 9.86 4.33
CA GLY A 52 -7.79 9.44 3.09
C GLY A 52 -6.82 8.96 2.05
N ILE A 53 -5.69 9.64 1.93
CA ILE A 53 -4.63 9.25 1.00
C ILE A 53 -4.01 7.92 1.43
N LEU A 54 -3.69 7.79 2.72
CA LEU A 54 -3.10 6.55 3.24
C LEU A 54 -4.07 5.38 3.11
N GLU A 55 -5.35 5.63 3.35
CA GLU A 55 -6.37 4.61 3.17
C GLU A 55 -6.46 4.14 1.72
N ALA A 56 -6.42 5.08 0.77
CA ALA A 56 -6.46 4.74 -0.65
C ALA A 56 -5.24 3.89 -1.05
N ILE A 57 -4.07 4.25 -0.55
CA ILE A 57 -2.84 3.49 -0.80
C ILE A 57 -2.93 2.09 -0.18
N GLN A 58 -3.42 2.02 1.05
CA GLN A 58 -3.58 0.74 1.74
C GLN A 58 -4.54 -0.18 0.97
N MET A 59 -5.63 0.36 0.47
CA MET A 59 -6.59 -0.43 -0.29
C MET A 59 -6.01 -0.88 -1.63
N ALA A 60 -5.24 -0.02 -2.30
CA ALA A 60 -4.59 -0.39 -3.56
C ALA A 60 -3.58 -1.52 -3.32
N TRP A 61 -2.79 -1.43 -2.25
CA TRP A 61 -1.86 -2.48 -1.87
C TRP A 61 -2.61 -3.76 -1.52
N TYR A 62 -3.69 -3.66 -0.78
CA TYR A 62 -4.49 -4.80 -0.39
C TYR A 62 -5.08 -5.52 -1.61
N GLU A 63 -5.53 -4.79 -2.61
CA GLU A 63 -6.03 -5.38 -3.85
C GLU A 63 -4.94 -6.19 -4.56
N GLU A 64 -3.72 -5.65 -4.65
CA GLU A 64 -2.60 -6.37 -5.22
C GLU A 64 -2.26 -7.61 -4.40
N TRP A 65 -2.27 -7.48 -3.08
CA TRP A 65 -2.00 -8.58 -2.18
C TRP A 65 -3.03 -9.70 -2.36
N GLN A 66 -4.30 -9.35 -2.50
CA GLN A 66 -5.37 -10.33 -2.69
C GLN A 66 -5.27 -11.10 -4.01
N GLU A 67 -4.77 -10.46 -5.05
CA GLU A 67 -4.61 -11.12 -6.35
C GLU A 67 -3.64 -12.30 -6.26
N ASP A 68 -2.58 -12.17 -5.49
CA ASP A 68 -1.60 -13.23 -5.29
C ASP A 68 -1.99 -14.19 -4.18
N HIS A 69 -2.67 -13.68 -3.14
CA HIS A 69 -3.17 -14.50 -2.05
C HIS A 69 -4.64 -14.80 -2.33
N ASP A 70 -4.87 -15.81 -3.17
CA ASP A 70 -6.20 -16.14 -3.68
C ASP A 70 -7.22 -16.23 -2.55
N PRO A 71 -8.27 -15.38 -2.56
CA PRO A 71 -9.30 -15.42 -1.53
C PRO A 71 -10.03 -16.76 -1.45
N SER A 72 -9.96 -17.59 -2.48
CA SER A 72 -10.59 -18.91 -2.42
C SER A 72 -9.90 -19.84 -1.41
N GLU A 73 -8.67 -19.51 -0.99
CA GLU A 73 -7.98 -20.25 0.05
C GLU A 73 -8.37 -19.82 1.45
N ASP A 74 -9.04 -18.69 1.58
CA ASP A 74 -9.49 -18.18 2.86
C ASP A 74 -10.77 -18.91 3.30
N PRO A 75 -10.75 -19.63 4.42
CA PRO A 75 -11.96 -20.33 4.89
C PRO A 75 -13.11 -19.39 5.24
N TYR A 76 -12.84 -18.12 5.41
CA TYR A 76 -13.84 -17.12 5.72
C TYR A 76 -14.37 -16.38 4.50
N ALA A 77 -13.84 -16.65 3.32
CA ALA A 77 -14.20 -15.94 2.09
C ALA A 77 -15.49 -16.46 1.43
N ARG A 78 -16.27 -17.21 2.13
CA ARG A 78 -17.50 -17.81 1.59
C ARG A 78 -18.75 -17.16 2.12
#